data_6893c3d6e628b8f82349ff7f80fe27ff
#
_entry.id   6893c3d6e628b8f82349ff7f80fe27ff
#
_cell.length_a   1.000
_cell.length_b   1.000
_cell.length_c   1.000
_cell.angle_alpha   90.00
_cell.angle_beta   90.00
_cell.angle_gamma   90.00
#
_symmetry.space_group_name_H-M   'P 1'
#
loop_
_entity.id
_entity.type
_entity.pdbx_description
1 polymer ?
#
loop_
_entity_poly.entity_id
_entity_poly.type
_entity_poly.pdbx_seq_one_letter_code
_entity_poly.pdbx_strand_id
1 'polypeptide(L)'
;MFNRFKRALIGRPLTNKAIKNEKYGVIWGLPILSSDAISSVAYAGEEILLVLLPAIGFMAYKNLLYISAAIISLLLILTFSYIQTIENYPNGGGAYIVASDNLGKIAGVVAGAALSVDYILTVAVSVSSGVDQITSAFLFLRPYSILICIAIVLILMIGNLRGIRESSRIFGVPTYAFVFGIVAMLIAGIVKIKGGYVPPTTPLKAVEPVTLFLLLRAFSNGCSALTGVEAVSNAVPNFKEPSVKRAITVLILLSSIVLISFGGISVLISMYHITAGDKAVIIQLANEIFGRGFMFYYITATTFIILVMASNTAYSGFPLLLAIMAKEGHMPRQLNKRGDRLSYSNGIILLSVLATVLIVAFRANVTSLIGLYAIGVFISFTLSQTGMAKRWITTRSKNWFIKAIINGTGAIVTAIVVIIVGITKFREGAWIVIIVIPVLVFMMLKINKHYRAVAVQLRVSPEDLQCIKISENHYRNRVIVPIESINKASIRALRYARTISEHVIAFNVSIDEESGEKIKKRYAMLNTDIPLIVKYSPFRRIVEPLLKFIESEEYNYKKGDMITVILPQFVVRKRWHNILHNKTRVYIEKELLKHKHIVVATMPLQLHDDDDIEDKCKKEQ
;
A
#
# COMPACT_ATOMS: atom_id res chain seq x y z
N MET A 1 -20.10 -0.04 -25.24
CA MET A 1 -18.72 -0.26 -25.67
C MET A 1 -17.73 -0.20 -24.50
N PHE A 2 -17.73 0.84 -23.68
CA PHE A 2 -16.83 1.03 -22.53
C PHE A 2 -16.84 -0.13 -21.52
N ASN A 3 -18.01 -0.66 -21.14
CA ASN A 3 -18.12 -1.79 -20.22
C ASN A 3 -17.58 -3.11 -20.79
N ARG A 4 -17.62 -3.32 -22.11
CA ARG A 4 -17.01 -4.50 -22.75
C ARG A 4 -15.49 -4.40 -22.76
N PHE A 5 -14.95 -3.22 -23.08
CA PHE A 5 -13.52 -2.93 -23.03
C PHE A 5 -12.96 -3.03 -21.60
N LYS A 6 -13.65 -2.45 -20.61
CA LYS A 6 -13.31 -2.59 -19.20
C LYS A 6 -13.28 -4.07 -18.75
N ARG A 7 -14.27 -4.88 -19.17
CA ARG A 7 -14.32 -6.32 -18.84
C ARG A 7 -13.21 -7.12 -19.54
N ALA A 8 -12.80 -6.75 -20.74
CA ALA A 8 -11.69 -7.38 -21.44
C ALA A 8 -10.35 -7.08 -20.74
N LEU A 9 -10.13 -5.82 -20.29
CA LEU A 9 -8.92 -5.38 -19.62
C LEU A 9 -8.83 -5.87 -18.16
N ILE A 10 -9.92 -5.75 -17.37
CA ILE A 10 -9.89 -5.97 -15.91
C ILE A 10 -10.50 -7.33 -15.52
N GLY A 11 -11.31 -7.94 -16.38
CA GLY A 11 -11.99 -9.20 -16.11
C GLY A 11 -13.43 -9.02 -15.56
N ARG A 12 -14.10 -10.15 -15.30
CA ARG A 12 -15.48 -10.17 -14.77
C ARG A 12 -15.51 -9.80 -13.27
N PRO A 13 -16.56 -9.10 -12.79
CA PRO A 13 -16.73 -8.79 -11.38
C PRO A 13 -16.72 -10.05 -10.49
N LEU A 14 -16.12 -9.96 -9.31
CA LEU A 14 -16.07 -11.02 -8.30
C LEU A 14 -17.04 -10.70 -7.14
N THR A 15 -17.66 -11.73 -6.60
CA THR A 15 -18.51 -11.62 -5.40
C THR A 15 -17.66 -11.52 -4.14
N ASN A 16 -18.19 -10.92 -3.07
CA ASN A 16 -17.47 -10.82 -1.79
C ASN A 16 -17.10 -12.20 -1.19
N LYS A 17 -17.86 -13.25 -1.48
CA LYS A 17 -17.54 -14.62 -1.05
C LYS A 17 -16.21 -15.13 -1.65
N ALA A 18 -15.79 -14.59 -2.81
CA ALA A 18 -14.53 -14.96 -3.43
C ALA A 18 -13.28 -14.46 -2.65
N ILE A 19 -13.43 -13.49 -1.73
CA ILE A 19 -12.31 -12.98 -0.90
C ILE A 19 -11.61 -14.10 -0.12
N LYS A 20 -12.36 -15.07 0.42
CA LYS A 20 -11.77 -16.20 1.15
C LYS A 20 -10.85 -17.07 0.28
N ASN A 21 -11.14 -17.14 -1.02
CA ASN A 21 -10.36 -17.92 -2.00
C ASN A 21 -9.15 -17.16 -2.55
N GLU A 22 -9.06 -15.85 -2.30
CA GLU A 22 -7.93 -15.00 -2.71
C GLU A 22 -6.74 -15.07 -1.74
N LYS A 23 -6.88 -15.80 -0.61
CA LYS A 23 -5.79 -15.99 0.36
C LYS A 23 -4.74 -16.97 -0.15
N TYR A 24 -3.46 -16.70 0.15
CA TYR A 24 -2.34 -17.52 -0.30
C TYR A 24 -1.69 -18.33 0.83
N GLY A 25 -1.02 -19.43 0.46
CA GLY A 25 -0.15 -20.22 1.35
C GLY A 25 1.28 -19.70 1.34
N VAL A 26 2.19 -20.38 2.05
CA VAL A 26 3.62 -20.01 2.14
C VAL A 26 4.29 -19.96 0.76
N ILE A 27 4.11 -20.99 -0.08
CA ILE A 27 4.76 -21.12 -1.39
C ILE A 27 4.43 -19.93 -2.33
N TRP A 28 3.20 -19.44 -2.33
CA TRP A 28 2.79 -18.31 -3.17
C TRP A 28 2.88 -16.99 -2.44
N GLY A 29 2.81 -16.98 -1.10
CA GLY A 29 3.00 -15.77 -0.29
C GLY A 29 4.43 -15.27 -0.30
N LEU A 30 5.42 -16.17 -0.31
CA LEU A 30 6.82 -15.79 -0.35
C LEU A 30 7.13 -14.91 -1.58
N PRO A 31 6.94 -15.34 -2.83
CA PRO A 31 7.28 -14.51 -3.98
C PRO A 31 6.47 -13.22 -4.12
N ILE A 32 5.23 -13.17 -3.62
CA ILE A 32 4.39 -11.98 -3.71
C ILE A 32 4.88 -10.88 -2.78
N LEU A 33 5.31 -11.25 -1.56
CA LEU A 33 5.64 -10.30 -0.50
C LEU A 33 7.15 -10.08 -0.34
N SER A 34 7.97 -10.96 -0.94
CA SER A 34 9.42 -10.95 -0.75
C SER A 34 10.18 -10.51 -2.00
N SER A 35 9.51 -10.34 -3.13
CA SER A 35 10.17 -9.98 -4.39
C SER A 35 10.99 -8.69 -4.27
N ASP A 36 10.51 -7.71 -3.50
CA ASP A 36 11.20 -6.45 -3.26
C ASP A 36 12.49 -6.66 -2.47
N ALA A 37 12.44 -7.31 -1.30
CA ALA A 37 13.63 -7.57 -0.49
C ALA A 37 14.63 -8.50 -1.20
N ILE A 38 14.16 -9.51 -1.95
CA ILE A 38 15.02 -10.42 -2.69
C ILE A 38 15.68 -9.73 -3.87
N SER A 39 14.98 -8.85 -4.59
CA SER A 39 15.51 -8.12 -5.74
C SER A 39 16.52 -7.05 -5.34
N SER A 40 16.37 -6.45 -4.15
CA SER A 40 17.27 -5.42 -3.62
C SER A 40 18.70 -5.92 -3.47
N VAL A 41 18.88 -7.22 -3.30
CA VAL A 41 20.20 -7.87 -3.29
C VAL A 41 20.97 -7.64 -4.61
N ALA A 42 20.25 -7.44 -5.72
CA ALA A 42 20.87 -7.26 -7.03
C ALA A 42 21.65 -5.96 -7.18
N TYR A 43 21.27 -4.90 -6.45
CA TYR A 43 21.91 -3.59 -6.56
C TYR A 43 22.57 -3.10 -5.26
N ALA A 44 22.22 -3.67 -4.10
CA ALA A 44 22.74 -3.14 -2.82
C ALA A 44 24.27 -3.20 -2.69
N GLY A 45 24.91 -4.28 -3.17
CA GLY A 45 26.37 -4.38 -3.21
C GLY A 45 27.01 -3.36 -4.15
N GLU A 46 26.38 -3.09 -5.30
CA GLU A 46 26.78 -2.06 -6.25
C GLU A 46 26.71 -0.66 -5.63
N GLU A 47 25.63 -0.33 -4.93
CA GLU A 47 25.44 0.94 -4.25
C GLU A 47 26.51 1.23 -3.17
N ILE A 48 26.97 0.20 -2.48
CA ILE A 48 28.11 0.32 -1.54
C ILE A 48 29.39 0.63 -2.30
N LEU A 49 29.66 -0.08 -3.39
CA LEU A 49 30.86 0.09 -4.19
C LEU A 49 30.92 1.44 -4.92
N LEU A 50 29.78 1.97 -5.40
CA LEU A 50 29.70 3.30 -6.01
C LEU A 50 30.19 4.40 -5.08
N VAL A 51 30.09 4.21 -3.77
CA VAL A 51 30.62 5.14 -2.77
C VAL A 51 32.08 4.84 -2.43
N LEU A 52 32.43 3.57 -2.24
CA LEU A 52 33.75 3.20 -1.74
C LEU A 52 34.85 3.17 -2.80
N LEU A 53 34.56 2.62 -4.00
CA LEU A 53 35.61 2.43 -5.02
C LEU A 53 36.28 3.74 -5.47
N PRO A 54 35.53 4.83 -5.77
CA PRO A 54 36.15 6.08 -6.17
C PRO A 54 37.01 6.71 -5.06
N ALA A 55 36.63 6.48 -3.78
CA ALA A 55 37.29 7.09 -2.63
C ALA A 55 38.54 6.31 -2.18
N ILE A 56 38.39 5.02 -1.91
CA ILE A 56 39.42 4.22 -1.22
C ILE A 56 40.02 3.09 -2.09
N GLY A 57 39.66 3.05 -3.37
CA GLY A 57 40.24 2.12 -4.33
C GLY A 57 40.10 0.65 -3.88
N PHE A 58 41.20 -0.11 -3.93
CA PHE A 58 41.19 -1.55 -3.62
C PHE A 58 40.71 -1.91 -2.18
N MET A 59 40.87 -0.97 -1.22
CA MET A 59 40.39 -1.17 0.15
C MET A 59 38.86 -1.25 0.23
N ALA A 60 38.16 -0.84 -0.82
CA ALA A 60 36.69 -0.90 -0.90
C ALA A 60 36.15 -2.33 -0.72
N TYR A 61 36.82 -3.35 -1.27
CA TYR A 61 36.37 -4.75 -1.20
C TYR A 61 36.34 -5.29 0.21
N LYS A 62 37.37 -4.98 1.03
CA LYS A 62 37.41 -5.38 2.44
C LYS A 62 36.32 -4.65 3.25
N ASN A 63 36.16 -3.34 3.02
CA ASN A 63 35.15 -2.54 3.71
C ASN A 63 33.73 -2.90 3.30
N LEU A 64 33.49 -3.34 2.04
CA LEU A 64 32.24 -3.91 1.58
C LEU A 64 31.77 -5.06 2.47
N LEU A 65 32.68 -5.98 2.81
CA LEU A 65 32.36 -7.14 3.66
C LEU A 65 31.96 -6.72 5.08
N TYR A 66 32.65 -5.73 5.68
CA TYR A 66 32.28 -5.23 7.00
C TYR A 66 30.93 -4.53 6.99
N ILE A 67 30.66 -3.71 5.97
CA ILE A 67 29.36 -3.03 5.80
C ILE A 67 28.26 -4.06 5.55
N SER A 68 28.50 -5.06 4.70
CA SER A 68 27.53 -6.12 4.45
C SER A 68 27.20 -6.92 5.72
N ALA A 69 28.19 -7.21 6.56
CA ALA A 69 27.98 -7.87 7.85
C ALA A 69 27.12 -7.01 8.81
N ALA A 70 27.35 -5.69 8.83
CA ALA A 70 26.54 -4.77 9.62
C ALA A 70 25.08 -4.72 9.12
N ILE A 71 24.86 -4.70 7.80
CA ILE A 71 23.52 -4.72 7.19
C ILE A 71 22.81 -6.05 7.48
N ILE A 72 23.51 -7.18 7.39
CA ILE A 72 22.97 -8.49 7.74
C ILE A 72 22.57 -8.55 9.22
N SER A 73 23.40 -7.99 10.11
CA SER A 73 23.07 -7.91 11.54
C SER A 73 21.79 -7.10 11.77
N LEU A 74 21.62 -5.98 11.08
CA LEU A 74 20.40 -5.18 11.14
C LEU A 74 19.20 -5.94 10.56
N LEU A 75 19.35 -6.71 9.47
CA LEU A 75 18.31 -7.58 8.93
C LEU A 75 17.80 -8.58 9.97
N LEU A 76 18.69 -9.19 10.72
CA LEU A 76 18.32 -10.14 11.78
C LEU A 76 17.53 -9.44 12.89
N ILE A 77 17.97 -8.27 13.36
CA ILE A 77 17.25 -7.47 14.36
C ILE A 77 15.84 -7.13 13.86
N LEU A 78 15.71 -6.65 12.60
CA LEU A 78 14.43 -6.36 11.97
C LEU A 78 13.54 -7.60 11.91
N THR A 79 14.10 -8.73 11.49
CA THR A 79 13.36 -10.01 11.38
C THR A 79 12.77 -10.42 12.73
N PHE A 80 13.56 -10.41 13.80
CA PHE A 80 13.08 -10.73 15.16
C PHE A 80 12.04 -9.73 15.66
N SER A 81 12.20 -8.45 15.34
CA SER A 81 11.22 -7.42 15.67
C SER A 81 9.88 -7.65 14.94
N TYR A 82 9.93 -7.95 13.63
CA TYR A 82 8.72 -8.18 12.84
C TYR A 82 8.01 -9.51 13.16
N ILE A 83 8.71 -10.55 13.60
CA ILE A 83 8.06 -11.75 14.16
C ILE A 83 7.16 -11.36 15.33
N GLN A 84 7.67 -10.54 16.26
CA GLN A 84 6.89 -10.07 17.41
C GLN A 84 5.72 -9.17 16.97
N THR A 85 5.91 -8.36 15.95
CA THR A 85 4.84 -7.52 15.38
C THR A 85 3.73 -8.38 14.78
N ILE A 86 4.06 -9.40 13.98
CA ILE A 86 3.09 -10.32 13.36
C ILE A 86 2.28 -11.08 14.43
N GLU A 87 2.93 -11.53 15.52
CA GLU A 87 2.25 -12.19 16.63
C GLU A 87 1.24 -11.29 17.35
N ASN A 88 1.55 -10.02 17.52
CA ASN A 88 0.70 -9.08 18.26
C ASN A 88 -0.34 -8.36 17.40
N TYR A 89 -0.13 -8.29 16.08
CA TYR A 89 -0.98 -7.59 15.12
C TYR A 89 -1.43 -8.50 13.96
N PRO A 90 -2.21 -9.56 14.25
CA PRO A 90 -2.63 -10.55 13.25
C PRO A 90 -3.54 -9.96 12.15
N ASN A 91 -4.14 -8.81 12.41
CA ASN A 91 -4.97 -8.08 11.44
C ASN A 91 -4.16 -7.23 10.46
N GLY A 92 -2.83 -7.28 10.53
CA GLY A 92 -1.95 -6.51 9.65
C GLY A 92 -1.89 -5.02 10.03
N GLY A 93 -1.44 -4.20 9.09
CA GLY A 93 -1.33 -2.74 9.26
C GLY A 93 0.05 -2.26 9.67
N GLY A 94 0.98 -3.19 9.99
CA GLY A 94 2.40 -2.93 10.15
C GLY A 94 2.74 -1.70 10.98
N ALA A 95 3.74 -0.93 10.53
CA ALA A 95 4.26 0.22 11.26
C ALA A 95 3.21 1.29 11.56
N TYR A 96 2.20 1.48 10.67
CA TYR A 96 1.13 2.45 10.89
C TYR A 96 0.29 2.12 12.13
N ILE A 97 -0.19 0.88 12.24
CA ILE A 97 -1.03 0.46 13.37
C ILE A 97 -0.21 0.37 14.65
N VAL A 98 1.00 -0.22 14.59
CA VAL A 98 1.89 -0.33 15.74
C VAL A 98 2.23 1.04 16.33
N ALA A 99 2.57 2.00 15.49
CA ALA A 99 2.86 3.37 15.93
C ALA A 99 1.60 4.07 16.46
N SER A 100 0.45 3.91 15.81
CA SER A 100 -0.82 4.51 16.23
C SER A 100 -1.26 4.02 17.60
N ASP A 101 -1.19 2.70 17.85
CA ASP A 101 -1.66 2.09 19.09
C ASP A 101 -0.73 2.39 20.28
N ASN A 102 0.58 2.39 20.07
CA ASN A 102 1.55 2.47 21.16
C ASN A 102 2.15 3.86 21.37
N LEU A 103 2.32 4.64 20.30
CA LEU A 103 2.91 5.99 20.36
C LEU A 103 1.87 7.11 20.20
N GLY A 104 0.68 6.76 19.71
CA GLY A 104 -0.44 7.68 19.49
C GLY A 104 -0.67 8.01 18.02
N LYS A 105 -1.84 8.60 17.74
CA LYS A 105 -2.35 8.80 16.39
C LYS A 105 -1.43 9.58 15.47
N ILE A 106 -0.73 10.60 15.99
CA ILE A 106 0.20 11.41 15.19
C ILE A 106 1.37 10.56 14.70
N ALA A 107 1.98 9.76 15.59
CA ALA A 107 3.07 8.86 15.23
C ALA A 107 2.63 7.82 14.18
N GLY A 108 1.40 7.29 14.31
CA GLY A 108 0.79 6.43 13.29
C GLY A 108 0.70 7.13 11.93
N VAL A 109 0.17 8.36 11.89
CA VAL A 109 0.05 9.12 10.65
C VAL A 109 1.42 9.40 10.01
N VAL A 110 2.44 9.71 10.82
CA VAL A 110 3.83 9.87 10.33
C VAL A 110 4.35 8.57 9.71
N ALA A 111 4.17 7.44 10.40
CA ALA A 111 4.56 6.13 9.86
C ALA A 111 3.81 5.78 8.56
N GLY A 112 2.51 6.08 8.50
CA GLY A 112 1.70 5.87 7.30
C GLY A 112 2.10 6.77 6.13
N ALA A 113 2.45 8.03 6.37
CA ALA A 113 2.97 8.95 5.36
C ALA A 113 4.33 8.47 4.84
N ALA A 114 5.23 8.08 5.74
CA ALA A 114 6.56 7.56 5.41
C ALA A 114 6.47 6.28 4.56
N LEU A 115 5.64 5.31 4.96
CA LEU A 115 5.37 4.10 4.16
C LEU A 115 4.72 4.40 2.81
N SER A 116 3.85 5.43 2.75
CA SER A 116 3.23 5.80 1.47
C SER A 116 4.26 6.32 0.48
N VAL A 117 5.20 7.14 0.94
CA VAL A 117 6.33 7.63 0.11
C VAL A 117 7.24 6.48 -0.29
N ASP A 118 7.53 5.58 0.64
CA ASP A 118 8.32 4.38 0.41
C ASP A 118 7.75 3.51 -0.72
N TYR A 119 6.49 3.12 -0.66
CA TYR A 119 5.86 2.30 -1.70
C TYR A 119 5.85 2.96 -3.09
N ILE A 120 5.69 4.29 -3.16
CA ILE A 120 5.73 5.02 -4.44
C ILE A 120 7.14 4.95 -5.02
N LEU A 121 8.15 5.16 -4.19
CA LEU A 121 9.56 5.09 -4.56
C LEU A 121 9.99 3.65 -4.89
N THR A 122 9.47 2.64 -4.17
CA THR A 122 9.70 1.22 -4.50
C THR A 122 9.32 0.91 -5.94
N VAL A 123 8.15 1.35 -6.41
CA VAL A 123 7.76 1.14 -7.82
C VAL A 123 8.71 1.87 -8.77
N ALA A 124 9.03 3.14 -8.48
CA ALA A 124 9.88 3.94 -9.35
C ALA A 124 11.31 3.38 -9.44
N VAL A 125 11.91 3.02 -8.30
CA VAL A 125 13.27 2.44 -8.22
C VAL A 125 13.31 1.08 -8.89
N SER A 126 12.38 0.18 -8.53
CA SER A 126 12.40 -1.21 -9.00
C SER A 126 12.19 -1.30 -10.51
N VAL A 127 11.26 -0.52 -11.07
CA VAL A 127 11.04 -0.49 -12.52
C VAL A 127 12.24 0.13 -13.23
N SER A 128 12.78 1.23 -12.72
CA SER A 128 13.96 1.89 -13.30
C SER A 128 15.19 0.99 -13.25
N SER A 129 15.45 0.33 -12.11
CA SER A 129 16.55 -0.63 -11.96
C SER A 129 16.40 -1.83 -12.91
N GLY A 130 15.19 -2.36 -13.05
CA GLY A 130 14.92 -3.44 -14.01
C GLY A 130 15.24 -3.00 -15.45
N VAL A 131 14.79 -1.83 -15.85
CA VAL A 131 15.06 -1.29 -17.19
C VAL A 131 16.55 -1.01 -17.39
N ASP A 132 17.25 -0.55 -16.35
CA ASP A 132 18.70 -0.33 -16.41
C ASP A 132 19.48 -1.64 -16.65
N GLN A 133 19.08 -2.75 -16.03
CA GLN A 133 19.68 -4.08 -16.29
C GLN A 133 19.55 -4.47 -17.77
N ILE A 134 18.37 -4.31 -18.37
CA ILE A 134 18.15 -4.71 -19.76
C ILE A 134 18.83 -3.73 -20.76
N THR A 135 18.83 -2.43 -20.44
CA THR A 135 19.51 -1.43 -21.28
C THR A 135 21.03 -1.50 -21.17
N SER A 136 21.56 -2.02 -20.06
CA SER A 136 22.98 -2.35 -19.89
C SER A 136 23.40 -3.56 -20.74
N ALA A 137 22.49 -4.53 -20.94
CA ALA A 137 22.73 -5.67 -21.83
C ALA A 137 22.53 -5.31 -23.31
N PHE A 138 21.57 -4.43 -23.62
CA PHE A 138 21.14 -4.04 -24.97
C PHE A 138 21.14 -2.51 -25.12
N LEU A 139 22.30 -1.93 -25.41
CA LEU A 139 22.54 -0.47 -25.45
C LEU A 139 21.58 0.30 -26.37
N PHE A 140 21.06 -0.31 -27.43
CA PHE A 140 20.10 0.33 -28.36
C PHE A 140 18.75 0.69 -27.71
N LEU A 141 18.42 0.09 -26.54
CA LEU A 141 17.21 0.41 -25.78
C LEU A 141 17.36 1.62 -24.86
N ARG A 142 18.58 2.07 -24.59
CA ARG A 142 18.89 3.14 -23.64
C ARG A 142 18.13 4.47 -23.91
N PRO A 143 17.95 4.93 -25.16
CA PRO A 143 17.18 6.13 -25.45
C PRO A 143 15.68 6.00 -25.09
N TYR A 144 15.16 4.78 -25.01
CA TYR A 144 13.75 4.48 -24.74
C TYR A 144 13.47 4.11 -23.29
N SER A 145 14.44 4.24 -22.37
CA SER A 145 14.34 3.79 -20.96
C SER A 145 13.07 4.32 -20.27
N ILE A 146 12.77 5.61 -20.40
CA ILE A 146 11.57 6.22 -19.77
C ILE A 146 10.29 5.60 -20.35
N LEU A 147 10.21 5.43 -21.67
CA LEU A 147 9.04 4.86 -22.34
C LEU A 147 8.81 3.42 -21.90
N ILE A 148 9.88 2.63 -21.80
CA ILE A 148 9.85 1.24 -21.33
C ILE A 148 9.37 1.19 -19.88
N CYS A 149 9.89 2.07 -19.01
CA CYS A 149 9.42 2.17 -17.62
C CYS A 149 7.92 2.45 -17.53
N ILE A 150 7.42 3.42 -18.29
CA ILE A 150 5.99 3.76 -18.34
C ILE A 150 5.16 2.57 -18.80
N ALA A 151 5.58 1.88 -19.87
CA ALA A 151 4.89 0.70 -20.39
C ALA A 151 4.83 -0.41 -19.32
N ILE A 152 5.92 -0.66 -18.59
CA ILE A 152 5.98 -1.64 -17.50
C ILE A 152 5.01 -1.25 -16.37
N VAL A 153 5.02 0.02 -15.92
CA VAL A 153 4.09 0.49 -14.88
C VAL A 153 2.64 0.29 -15.30
N LEU A 154 2.29 0.56 -16.57
CA LEU A 154 0.94 0.33 -17.09
C LEU A 154 0.57 -1.17 -17.10
N ILE A 155 1.48 -2.05 -17.51
CA ILE A 155 1.28 -3.50 -17.48
C ILE A 155 1.06 -3.98 -16.04
N LEU A 156 1.89 -3.55 -15.09
CA LEU A 156 1.76 -3.88 -13.67
C LEU A 156 0.45 -3.36 -13.09
N MET A 157 0.05 -2.13 -13.43
CA MET A 157 -1.23 -1.55 -13.01
C MET A 157 -2.41 -2.41 -13.48
N ILE A 158 -2.44 -2.77 -14.76
CA ILE A 158 -3.51 -3.60 -15.34
C ILE A 158 -3.53 -4.98 -14.67
N GLY A 159 -2.36 -5.61 -14.49
CA GLY A 159 -2.23 -6.90 -13.82
C GLY A 159 -2.78 -6.88 -12.39
N ASN A 160 -2.44 -5.85 -11.61
CA ASN A 160 -2.91 -5.72 -10.24
C ASN A 160 -4.40 -5.33 -10.14
N LEU A 161 -4.95 -4.60 -11.12
CA LEU A 161 -6.39 -4.33 -11.22
C LEU A 161 -7.22 -5.62 -11.47
N ARG A 162 -6.62 -6.66 -12.07
CA ARG A 162 -7.27 -7.97 -12.26
C ARG A 162 -7.42 -8.79 -10.99
N GLY A 163 -6.66 -8.47 -9.94
CA GLY A 163 -6.77 -9.09 -8.61
C GLY A 163 -5.56 -9.96 -8.24
N ILE A 164 -5.39 -10.16 -6.94
CA ILE A 164 -4.19 -10.76 -6.31
C ILE A 164 -3.94 -12.21 -6.77
N ARG A 165 -4.99 -13.01 -6.98
CA ARG A 165 -4.85 -14.44 -7.30
C ARG A 165 -4.29 -14.71 -8.68
N GLU A 166 -4.70 -13.95 -9.68
CA GLU A 166 -4.18 -14.10 -11.04
C GLU A 166 -2.72 -13.64 -11.12
N SER A 167 -2.37 -12.57 -10.37
CA SER A 167 -1.00 -12.08 -10.34
C SER A 167 -0.05 -13.01 -9.57
N SER A 168 -0.49 -13.68 -8.48
CA SER A 168 0.39 -14.49 -7.64
C SER A 168 1.08 -15.65 -8.36
N ARG A 169 0.41 -16.31 -9.30
CA ARG A 169 0.98 -17.41 -10.08
C ARG A 169 1.98 -16.92 -11.11
N ILE A 170 1.70 -15.77 -11.73
CA ILE A 170 2.57 -15.15 -12.74
C ILE A 170 3.86 -14.65 -12.08
N PHE A 171 3.76 -14.08 -10.88
CA PHE A 171 4.89 -13.47 -10.18
C PHE A 171 5.74 -14.45 -9.35
N GLY A 172 5.19 -15.62 -9.02
CA GLY A 172 5.88 -16.60 -8.17
C GLY A 172 7.05 -17.29 -8.86
N VAL A 173 6.88 -17.72 -10.09
CA VAL A 173 7.91 -18.48 -10.83
C VAL A 173 9.19 -17.66 -11.03
N PRO A 174 9.16 -16.38 -11.45
CA PRO A 174 10.37 -15.58 -11.61
C PRO A 174 11.20 -15.40 -10.34
N THR A 175 10.55 -15.28 -9.18
CA THR A 175 11.26 -15.12 -7.91
C THR A 175 12.09 -16.37 -7.59
N TYR A 176 11.50 -17.55 -7.73
CA TYR A 176 12.24 -18.80 -7.51
C TYR A 176 13.32 -19.02 -8.56
N ALA A 177 13.06 -18.64 -9.82
CA ALA A 177 14.05 -18.70 -10.88
C ALA A 177 15.27 -17.80 -10.60
N PHE A 178 15.03 -16.58 -10.12
CA PHE A 178 16.10 -15.67 -9.69
C PHE A 178 16.92 -16.25 -8.53
N VAL A 179 16.26 -16.72 -7.46
CA VAL A 179 16.95 -17.33 -6.31
C VAL A 179 17.80 -18.51 -6.76
N PHE A 180 17.28 -19.38 -7.64
CA PHE A 180 18.05 -20.47 -8.22
C PHE A 180 19.27 -19.95 -9.00
N GLY A 181 19.11 -18.93 -9.84
CA GLY A 181 20.21 -18.31 -10.59
C GLY A 181 21.30 -17.75 -9.68
N ILE A 182 20.92 -17.04 -8.60
CA ILE A 182 21.88 -16.53 -7.63
C ILE A 182 22.62 -17.66 -6.91
N VAL A 183 21.92 -18.68 -6.42
CA VAL A 183 22.55 -19.82 -5.75
C VAL A 183 23.51 -20.55 -6.70
N ALA A 184 23.11 -20.79 -7.94
CA ALA A 184 23.98 -21.37 -8.96
C ALA A 184 25.23 -20.51 -9.22
N MET A 185 25.07 -19.17 -9.28
CA MET A 185 26.18 -18.23 -9.45
C MET A 185 27.12 -18.25 -8.24
N LEU A 186 26.60 -18.33 -7.01
CA LEU A 186 27.42 -18.41 -5.80
C LEU A 186 28.26 -19.71 -5.80
N ILE A 187 27.63 -20.83 -6.07
CA ILE A 187 28.32 -22.14 -6.10
C ILE A 187 29.38 -22.17 -7.21
N ALA A 188 29.00 -21.80 -8.44
CA ALA A 188 29.91 -21.79 -9.58
C ALA A 188 31.09 -20.81 -9.40
N GLY A 189 30.80 -19.62 -8.84
CA GLY A 189 31.82 -18.61 -8.57
C GLY A 189 32.86 -19.08 -7.56
N ILE A 190 32.42 -19.69 -6.45
CA ILE A 190 33.32 -20.25 -5.43
C ILE A 190 34.13 -21.45 -6.01
N VAL A 191 33.49 -22.33 -6.74
CA VAL A 191 34.16 -23.50 -7.37
C VAL A 191 35.21 -23.03 -8.37
N LYS A 192 34.91 -22.04 -9.19
CA LYS A 192 35.82 -21.47 -10.20
C LYS A 192 37.09 -20.87 -9.57
N ILE A 193 36.96 -20.13 -8.48
CA ILE A 193 38.12 -19.58 -7.75
C ILE A 193 38.94 -20.70 -7.07
N LYS A 194 38.26 -21.65 -6.41
CA LYS A 194 38.95 -22.84 -5.84
C LYS A 194 39.65 -23.66 -6.90
N GLY A 195 39.17 -23.64 -8.15
CA GLY A 195 39.79 -24.28 -9.31
C GLY A 195 41.01 -23.51 -9.87
N GLY A 196 41.48 -22.46 -9.21
CA GLY A 196 42.68 -21.70 -9.59
C GLY A 196 42.43 -20.52 -10.54
N TYR A 197 41.19 -20.13 -10.75
CA TYR A 197 40.91 -18.92 -11.53
C TYR A 197 41.36 -17.67 -10.77
N VAL A 198 42.19 -16.85 -11.42
CA VAL A 198 42.65 -15.56 -10.90
C VAL A 198 41.87 -14.45 -11.63
N PRO A 199 41.00 -13.69 -10.93
CA PRO A 199 40.28 -12.59 -11.56
C PRO A 199 41.22 -11.46 -12.01
N PRO A 200 40.89 -10.77 -13.12
CA PRO A 200 41.66 -9.61 -13.54
C PRO A 200 41.55 -8.49 -12.49
N THR A 201 42.69 -7.99 -12.04
CA THR A 201 42.75 -6.89 -11.09
C THR A 201 43.06 -5.59 -11.82
N THR A 202 42.17 -4.62 -11.78
CA THR A 202 42.48 -3.23 -12.19
C THR A 202 43.12 -2.50 -11.02
N PRO A 203 44.28 -1.84 -11.21
CA PRO A 203 44.91 -1.08 -10.14
C PRO A 203 44.08 0.17 -9.82
N LEU A 204 43.33 0.12 -8.73
CA LEU A 204 42.53 1.22 -8.23
C LEU A 204 43.32 1.92 -7.11
N LYS A 205 43.71 3.18 -7.33
CA LYS A 205 44.41 4.00 -6.32
C LYS A 205 43.38 4.60 -5.34
N ALA A 206 43.71 4.57 -4.06
CA ALA A 206 42.95 5.32 -3.07
C ALA A 206 43.21 6.82 -3.27
N VAL A 207 42.15 7.62 -3.26
CA VAL A 207 42.21 9.09 -3.39
C VAL A 207 42.02 9.73 -2.01
N GLU A 208 41.24 9.10 -1.15
CA GLU A 208 40.88 9.58 0.19
C GLU A 208 41.19 8.53 1.26
N PRO A 209 41.43 8.95 2.52
CA PRO A 209 41.54 8.01 3.63
C PRO A 209 40.17 7.39 3.98
N VAL A 210 40.20 6.21 4.58
CA VAL A 210 38.97 5.57 5.11
C VAL A 210 38.46 6.37 6.31
N THR A 211 37.40 7.15 6.11
CA THR A 211 36.75 7.92 7.17
C THR A 211 35.46 7.24 7.65
N LEU A 212 35.10 7.47 8.91
CA LEU A 212 33.82 6.97 9.44
C LEU A 212 32.64 7.50 8.60
N PHE A 213 32.68 8.76 8.17
CA PHE A 213 31.63 9.35 7.34
C PHE A 213 31.46 8.61 6.02
N LEU A 214 32.56 8.26 5.35
CA LEU A 214 32.54 7.49 4.10
C LEU A 214 31.92 6.10 4.32
N LEU A 215 32.29 5.40 5.40
CA LEU A 215 31.72 4.10 5.74
C LEU A 215 30.23 4.19 6.06
N LEU A 216 29.80 5.22 6.81
CA LEU A 216 28.39 5.46 7.12
C LEU A 216 27.58 5.81 5.85
N ARG A 217 28.17 6.57 4.92
CA ARG A 217 27.55 6.87 3.62
C ARG A 217 27.38 5.60 2.78
N ALA A 218 28.39 4.75 2.71
CA ALA A 218 28.32 3.48 2.01
C ALA A 218 27.35 2.51 2.67
N PHE A 219 27.32 2.44 4.01
CA PHE A 219 26.34 1.67 4.77
C PHE A 219 24.90 2.15 4.47
N SER A 220 24.68 3.46 4.47
CA SER A 220 23.38 4.07 4.14
C SER A 220 22.89 3.64 2.74
N ASN A 221 23.77 3.60 1.74
CA ASN A 221 23.42 3.13 0.40
C ASN A 221 23.07 1.65 0.38
N GLY A 222 23.88 0.81 1.04
CA GLY A 222 23.64 -0.63 1.12
C GLY A 222 22.41 -1.02 1.95
N CYS A 223 21.94 -0.14 2.83
CA CYS A 223 20.70 -0.37 3.60
C CYS A 223 19.45 -0.49 2.72
N SER A 224 19.53 -0.15 1.43
CA SER A 224 18.50 -0.46 0.43
C SER A 224 18.19 -1.95 0.34
N ALA A 225 19.10 -2.85 0.76
CA ALA A 225 18.87 -4.30 0.87
C ALA A 225 17.82 -4.69 1.93
N LEU A 226 17.45 -3.79 2.84
CA LEU A 226 16.54 -4.07 3.96
C LEU A 226 15.09 -3.71 3.69
N THR A 227 14.81 -3.12 2.54
CA THR A 227 13.46 -2.70 2.15
C THR A 227 12.60 -3.90 1.81
N GLY A 228 11.28 -3.78 1.99
CA GLY A 228 10.31 -4.83 1.69
C GLY A 228 10.12 -5.91 2.76
N VAL A 229 10.92 -5.91 3.83
CA VAL A 229 10.78 -6.87 4.95
C VAL A 229 9.47 -6.63 5.73
N GLU A 230 9.03 -5.38 5.82
CA GLU A 230 7.78 -4.96 6.48
C GLU A 230 6.51 -5.44 5.73
N ALA A 231 6.61 -5.72 4.44
CA ALA A 231 5.47 -6.11 3.61
C ALA A 231 4.75 -7.35 4.13
N VAL A 232 5.49 -8.30 4.71
CA VAL A 232 4.93 -9.52 5.31
C VAL A 232 4.05 -9.18 6.51
N SER A 233 4.47 -8.24 7.38
CA SER A 233 3.70 -7.82 8.55
C SER A 233 2.44 -7.06 8.19
N ASN A 234 2.46 -6.30 7.09
CA ASN A 234 1.29 -5.59 6.57
C ASN A 234 0.25 -6.56 5.99
N ALA A 235 0.69 -7.68 5.42
CA ALA A 235 -0.12 -8.60 4.64
C ALA A 235 -0.61 -9.85 5.39
N VAL A 236 -0.44 -9.93 6.71
CA VAL A 236 -0.86 -11.09 7.53
C VAL A 236 -2.29 -11.56 7.24
N PRO A 237 -3.32 -10.68 7.10
CA PRO A 237 -4.69 -11.10 6.80
C PRO A 237 -4.88 -11.79 5.45
N ASN A 238 -3.93 -11.64 4.54
CA ASN A 238 -3.99 -12.21 3.19
C ASN A 238 -3.50 -13.68 3.16
N PHE A 239 -2.95 -14.19 4.26
CA PHE A 239 -2.57 -15.59 4.36
C PHE A 239 -3.77 -16.49 4.73
N LYS A 240 -3.75 -17.73 4.25
CA LYS A 240 -4.66 -18.79 4.71
C LYS A 240 -4.41 -19.09 6.18
N GLU A 241 -5.42 -19.58 6.89
CA GLU A 241 -5.25 -20.00 8.29
C GLU A 241 -4.34 -21.26 8.41
N PRO A 242 -3.46 -21.28 9.40
CA PRO A 242 -3.17 -20.26 10.42
C PRO A 242 -2.27 -19.13 9.88
N SER A 243 -2.85 -17.94 9.71
CA SER A 243 -2.23 -16.80 9.00
C SER A 243 -0.94 -16.32 9.64
N VAL A 244 -0.92 -16.17 10.96
CA VAL A 244 0.26 -15.73 11.74
C VAL A 244 1.46 -16.66 11.54
N LYS A 245 1.27 -17.98 11.70
CA LYS A 245 2.36 -18.95 11.52
C LYS A 245 2.92 -18.92 10.11
N ARG A 246 2.05 -18.80 9.10
CA ARG A 246 2.48 -18.75 7.69
C ARG A 246 3.22 -17.46 7.37
N ALA A 247 2.76 -16.33 7.89
CA ALA A 247 3.46 -15.05 7.74
C ALA A 247 4.86 -15.10 8.37
N ILE A 248 5.00 -15.65 9.59
CA ILE A 248 6.30 -15.83 10.25
C ILE A 248 7.21 -16.74 9.42
N THR A 249 6.68 -17.86 8.92
CA THR A 249 7.46 -18.77 8.05
C THR A 249 7.97 -18.05 6.80
N VAL A 250 7.11 -17.25 6.14
CA VAL A 250 7.51 -16.46 4.96
C VAL A 250 8.57 -15.43 5.34
N LEU A 251 8.45 -14.76 6.46
CA LEU A 251 9.42 -13.77 6.92
C LEU A 251 10.79 -14.40 7.19
N ILE A 252 10.83 -15.57 7.83
CA ILE A 252 12.09 -16.30 8.10
C ILE A 252 12.73 -16.77 6.79
N LEU A 253 11.96 -17.33 5.87
CA LEU A 253 12.45 -17.75 4.56
C LEU A 253 13.00 -16.57 3.76
N LEU A 254 12.25 -15.46 3.70
CA LEU A 254 12.69 -14.21 3.08
C LEU A 254 14.05 -13.77 3.63
N SER A 255 14.14 -13.62 4.95
CA SER A 255 15.36 -13.16 5.62
C SER A 255 16.55 -14.10 5.37
N SER A 256 16.30 -15.41 5.36
CA SER A 256 17.34 -16.41 5.05
C SER A 256 17.83 -16.30 3.60
N ILE A 257 16.92 -16.12 2.64
CA ILE A 257 17.26 -15.94 1.23
C ILE A 257 18.07 -14.66 1.04
N VAL A 258 17.64 -13.55 1.63
CA VAL A 258 18.34 -12.25 1.54
C VAL A 258 19.73 -12.36 2.17
N LEU A 259 19.85 -12.98 3.35
CA LEU A 259 21.13 -13.18 4.05
C LEU A 259 22.12 -13.96 3.17
N ILE A 260 21.70 -15.12 2.62
CA ILE A 260 22.56 -15.97 1.80
C ILE A 260 22.93 -15.26 0.49
N SER A 261 21.94 -14.62 -0.16
CA SER A 261 22.16 -13.98 -1.46
C SER A 261 23.02 -12.73 -1.33
N PHE A 262 22.68 -11.80 -0.41
CA PHE A 262 23.41 -10.55 -0.22
C PHE A 262 24.84 -10.80 0.32
N GLY A 263 24.96 -11.65 1.35
CA GLY A 263 26.25 -12.02 1.90
C GLY A 263 27.12 -12.76 0.86
N GLY A 264 26.55 -13.71 0.14
CA GLY A 264 27.24 -14.46 -0.89
C GLY A 264 27.70 -13.58 -2.08
N ILE A 265 26.82 -12.69 -2.58
CA ILE A 265 27.18 -11.76 -3.64
C ILE A 265 28.28 -10.80 -3.17
N SER A 266 28.20 -10.26 -1.94
CA SER A 266 29.25 -9.40 -1.39
C SER A 266 30.62 -10.10 -1.33
N VAL A 267 30.62 -11.38 -0.96
CA VAL A 267 31.84 -12.20 -0.99
C VAL A 267 32.37 -12.38 -2.42
N LEU A 268 31.50 -12.72 -3.39
CA LEU A 268 31.91 -12.86 -4.79
C LEU A 268 32.45 -11.54 -5.36
N ILE A 269 31.78 -10.42 -5.09
CA ILE A 269 32.27 -9.07 -5.49
C ILE A 269 33.68 -8.83 -4.98
N SER A 270 33.93 -9.16 -3.70
CA SER A 270 35.25 -9.01 -3.10
C SER A 270 36.29 -9.96 -3.69
N MET A 271 35.90 -11.20 -4.03
CA MET A 271 36.81 -12.21 -4.60
C MET A 271 37.12 -11.96 -6.08
N TYR A 272 36.15 -11.47 -6.86
CA TYR A 272 36.29 -11.21 -8.29
C TYR A 272 36.74 -9.77 -8.61
N HIS A 273 36.89 -8.92 -7.60
CA HIS A 273 37.28 -7.51 -7.73
C HIS A 273 36.44 -6.72 -8.76
N ILE A 274 35.12 -6.97 -8.75
CA ILE A 274 34.18 -6.33 -9.68
C ILE A 274 34.10 -4.84 -9.41
N THR A 275 34.14 -4.04 -10.46
CA THR A 275 34.03 -2.57 -10.38
C THR A 275 32.59 -2.12 -10.57
N ALA A 276 32.13 -1.16 -9.74
CA ALA A 276 30.86 -0.50 -9.97
C ALA A 276 31.02 0.62 -11.01
N GLY A 277 30.07 0.80 -11.91
CA GLY A 277 30.12 1.82 -12.96
C GLY A 277 29.10 1.60 -14.06
N ASP A 278 29.53 1.57 -15.32
CA ASP A 278 28.65 1.55 -16.51
C ASP A 278 27.76 0.30 -16.66
N LYS A 279 28.09 -0.80 -15.98
CA LYS A 279 27.35 -2.06 -16.03
C LYS A 279 27.00 -2.55 -14.63
N ALA A 280 25.81 -3.05 -14.46
CA ALA A 280 25.35 -3.63 -13.21
C ALA A 280 26.28 -4.75 -12.72
N VAL A 281 26.60 -4.73 -11.43
CA VAL A 281 27.58 -5.63 -10.79
C VAL A 281 27.20 -7.10 -10.95
N ILE A 282 25.92 -7.46 -10.82
CA ILE A 282 25.43 -8.84 -11.03
C ILE A 282 25.70 -9.31 -12.46
N ILE A 283 25.50 -8.46 -13.45
CA ILE A 283 25.73 -8.79 -14.87
C ILE A 283 27.22 -9.00 -15.12
N GLN A 284 28.07 -8.19 -14.49
CA GLN A 284 29.53 -8.37 -14.57
C GLN A 284 29.96 -9.70 -13.93
N LEU A 285 29.47 -10.01 -12.71
CA LEU A 285 29.73 -11.29 -12.04
C LEU A 285 29.28 -12.49 -12.89
N ALA A 286 28.07 -12.44 -13.47
CA ALA A 286 27.57 -13.50 -14.32
C ALA A 286 28.45 -13.71 -15.56
N ASN A 287 28.94 -12.60 -16.17
CA ASN A 287 29.84 -12.66 -17.31
C ASN A 287 31.21 -13.25 -16.93
N GLU A 288 31.77 -12.84 -15.79
CA GLU A 288 33.05 -13.34 -15.30
C GLU A 288 32.98 -14.83 -14.92
N ILE A 289 31.89 -15.30 -14.35
CA ILE A 289 31.73 -16.67 -13.89
C ILE A 289 31.39 -17.64 -15.03
N PHE A 290 30.41 -17.26 -15.86
CA PHE A 290 29.83 -18.14 -16.89
C PHE A 290 30.19 -17.78 -18.33
N GLY A 291 30.87 -16.63 -18.55
CA GLY A 291 31.02 -16.07 -19.90
C GLY A 291 29.65 -15.68 -20.49
N ARG A 292 29.59 -15.40 -21.77
CA ARG A 292 28.31 -15.07 -22.49
C ARG A 292 27.55 -16.34 -22.91
N GLY A 293 27.40 -17.30 -21.98
CA GLY A 293 26.65 -18.53 -22.19
C GLY A 293 25.20 -18.46 -21.73
N PHE A 294 24.51 -19.62 -21.73
CA PHE A 294 23.11 -19.74 -21.33
C PHE A 294 22.84 -19.15 -19.94
N MET A 295 23.70 -19.44 -18.94
CA MET A 295 23.53 -18.96 -17.57
C MET A 295 23.63 -17.43 -17.45
N PHE A 296 24.45 -16.78 -18.28
CA PHE A 296 24.51 -15.32 -18.33
C PHE A 296 23.16 -14.71 -18.72
N TYR A 297 22.57 -15.18 -19.83
CA TYR A 297 21.26 -14.69 -20.27
C TYR A 297 20.15 -15.07 -19.30
N TYR A 298 20.23 -16.25 -18.69
CA TYR A 298 19.29 -16.69 -17.66
C TYR A 298 19.31 -15.74 -16.44
N ILE A 299 20.49 -15.43 -15.89
CA ILE A 299 20.64 -14.51 -14.76
C ILE A 299 20.18 -13.11 -15.14
N THR A 300 20.56 -12.61 -16.32
CA THR A 300 20.14 -11.30 -16.82
C THR A 300 18.62 -11.19 -16.91
N ALA A 301 17.98 -12.17 -17.52
CA ALA A 301 16.53 -12.20 -17.68
C ALA A 301 15.79 -12.32 -16.33
N THR A 302 16.25 -13.22 -15.45
CA THR A 302 15.61 -13.40 -14.13
C THR A 302 15.83 -12.19 -13.23
N THR A 303 16.99 -11.52 -13.29
CA THR A 303 17.26 -10.27 -12.56
C THR A 303 16.36 -9.13 -13.06
N PHE A 304 16.23 -8.96 -14.36
CA PHE A 304 15.28 -7.98 -14.92
C PHE A 304 13.85 -8.23 -14.43
N ILE A 305 13.40 -9.48 -14.57
CA ILE A 305 12.01 -9.83 -14.21
C ILE A 305 11.77 -9.67 -12.71
N ILE A 306 12.68 -10.10 -11.84
CA ILE A 306 12.49 -9.96 -10.39
C ILE A 306 12.46 -8.50 -9.95
N LEU A 307 13.32 -7.64 -10.52
CA LEU A 307 13.32 -6.21 -10.24
C LEU A 307 11.99 -5.55 -10.64
N VAL A 308 11.47 -5.87 -11.82
CA VAL A 308 10.13 -5.40 -12.22
C VAL A 308 9.06 -5.95 -11.28
N MET A 309 9.14 -7.23 -10.90
CA MET A 309 8.19 -7.87 -10.00
C MET A 309 8.25 -7.35 -8.55
N ALA A 310 9.38 -6.79 -8.11
CA ALA A 310 9.52 -6.13 -6.82
C ALA A 310 8.47 -5.03 -6.60
N SER A 311 8.14 -4.30 -7.65
CA SER A 311 7.07 -3.29 -7.64
C SER A 311 5.73 -3.87 -7.18
N ASN A 312 5.47 -5.17 -7.39
CA ASN A 312 4.21 -5.80 -7.03
C ASN A 312 3.97 -5.84 -5.51
N THR A 313 5.04 -5.84 -4.71
CA THR A 313 4.95 -5.72 -3.25
C THR A 313 4.31 -4.38 -2.88
N ALA A 314 4.72 -3.29 -3.52
CA ALA A 314 4.11 -1.97 -3.34
C ALA A 314 2.66 -1.93 -3.84
N TYR A 315 2.33 -2.57 -4.96
CA TYR A 315 0.95 -2.70 -5.46
C TYR A 315 0.04 -3.50 -4.52
N SER A 316 0.59 -4.38 -3.70
CA SER A 316 -0.15 -5.07 -2.64
C SER A 316 -0.25 -4.22 -1.36
N GLY A 317 0.85 -3.61 -0.92
CA GLY A 317 0.98 -2.90 0.35
C GLY A 317 0.32 -1.52 0.36
N PHE A 318 0.64 -0.67 -0.61
CA PHE A 318 0.17 0.72 -0.65
C PHE A 318 -1.36 0.87 -0.69
N PRO A 319 -2.11 0.15 -1.56
CA PRO A 319 -3.55 0.29 -1.58
C PRO A 319 -4.21 -0.21 -0.28
N LEU A 320 -3.62 -1.24 0.35
CA LEU A 320 -4.09 -1.76 1.63
C LEU A 320 -3.83 -0.77 2.77
N LEU A 321 -2.64 -0.18 2.83
CA LEU A 321 -2.29 0.88 3.79
C LEU A 321 -3.25 2.07 3.67
N LEU A 322 -3.45 2.57 2.45
CA LEU A 322 -4.37 3.69 2.21
C LEU A 322 -5.82 3.33 2.58
N ALA A 323 -6.25 2.08 2.35
CA ALA A 323 -7.59 1.64 2.74
C ALA A 323 -7.75 1.62 4.27
N ILE A 324 -6.75 1.16 5.03
CA ILE A 324 -6.74 1.19 6.49
C ILE A 324 -6.82 2.66 6.99
N MET A 325 -5.96 3.52 6.47
CA MET A 325 -5.95 4.94 6.83
C MET A 325 -7.26 5.66 6.44
N ALA A 326 -7.88 5.29 5.32
CA ALA A 326 -9.17 5.82 4.89
C ALA A 326 -10.33 5.32 5.79
N LYS A 327 -10.25 4.09 6.31
CA LYS A 327 -11.20 3.55 7.29
C LYS A 327 -11.14 4.33 8.61
N GLU A 328 -9.95 4.76 9.02
CA GLU A 328 -9.73 5.59 10.21
C GLU A 328 -9.93 7.09 9.95
N GLY A 329 -10.25 7.47 8.71
CA GLY A 329 -10.55 8.85 8.32
C GLY A 329 -9.33 9.74 8.07
N HIS A 330 -8.12 9.19 7.93
CA HIS A 330 -6.92 9.95 7.60
C HIS A 330 -6.71 10.13 6.09
N MET A 331 -7.44 9.37 5.28
CA MET A 331 -7.40 9.43 3.82
C MET A 331 -8.82 9.51 3.23
N PRO A 332 -8.97 9.92 1.95
CA PRO A 332 -10.27 9.94 1.27
C PRO A 332 -10.95 8.56 1.30
N ARG A 333 -12.22 8.52 1.70
CA ARG A 333 -13.02 7.27 1.82
C ARG A 333 -13.08 6.46 0.54
N GLN A 334 -12.87 7.09 -0.62
CA GLN A 334 -12.81 6.44 -1.93
C GLN A 334 -11.68 5.39 -2.02
N LEU A 335 -10.60 5.56 -1.25
CA LEU A 335 -9.46 4.63 -1.20
C LEU A 335 -9.78 3.34 -0.43
N ASN A 336 -10.81 3.35 0.44
CA ASN A 336 -11.29 2.15 1.13
C ASN A 336 -12.28 1.32 0.29
N LYS A 337 -12.72 1.81 -0.88
CA LYS A 337 -13.67 1.09 -1.73
C LYS A 337 -12.94 0.08 -2.62
N ARG A 338 -13.37 -1.18 -2.54
CA ARG A 338 -12.91 -2.22 -3.45
C ARG A 338 -13.64 -2.11 -4.79
N GLY A 339 -12.90 -2.21 -5.88
CA GLY A 339 -13.42 -2.25 -7.23
C GLY A 339 -14.11 -3.59 -7.59
N ASP A 340 -14.48 -3.75 -8.86
CA ASP A 340 -15.20 -4.93 -9.38
C ASP A 340 -14.45 -6.26 -9.15
N ARG A 341 -13.12 -6.23 -9.06
CA ARG A 341 -12.25 -7.40 -8.87
C ARG A 341 -11.74 -7.55 -7.43
N LEU A 342 -12.42 -6.93 -6.46
CA LEU A 342 -12.07 -6.96 -5.03
C LEU A 342 -10.73 -6.28 -4.68
N SER A 343 -10.04 -5.70 -5.64
CA SER A 343 -8.83 -4.89 -5.45
C SER A 343 -9.18 -3.45 -5.05
N TYR A 344 -8.30 -2.76 -4.34
CA TYR A 344 -8.42 -1.33 -4.04
C TYR A 344 -7.98 -0.50 -5.26
N SER A 345 -8.81 -0.49 -6.31
CA SER A 345 -8.48 0.04 -7.63
C SER A 345 -7.98 1.49 -7.62
N ASN A 346 -8.58 2.36 -6.78
CA ASN A 346 -8.17 3.76 -6.67
C ASN A 346 -6.75 3.90 -6.11
N GLY A 347 -6.37 3.06 -5.13
CA GLY A 347 -5.02 3.03 -4.60
C GLY A 347 -4.00 2.54 -5.63
N ILE A 348 -4.34 1.51 -6.41
CA ILE A 348 -3.48 1.00 -7.49
C ILE A 348 -3.22 2.07 -8.56
N ILE A 349 -4.27 2.75 -9.00
CA ILE A 349 -4.15 3.83 -10.01
C ILE A 349 -3.32 4.99 -9.46
N LEU A 350 -3.59 5.41 -8.22
CA LEU A 350 -2.85 6.49 -7.57
C LEU A 350 -1.35 6.16 -7.49
N LEU A 351 -0.99 4.94 -7.05
CA LEU A 351 0.39 4.47 -7.00
C LEU A 351 1.06 4.56 -8.36
N SER A 352 0.40 4.04 -9.40
CA SER A 352 0.94 4.02 -10.77
C SER A 352 1.19 5.42 -11.31
N VAL A 353 0.25 6.35 -11.09
CA VAL A 353 0.39 7.75 -11.52
C VAL A 353 1.56 8.42 -10.80
N LEU A 354 1.65 8.29 -9.47
CA LEU A 354 2.71 8.91 -8.69
C LEU A 354 4.09 8.34 -9.03
N ALA A 355 4.19 7.01 -9.18
CA ALA A 355 5.44 6.36 -9.59
C ALA A 355 5.87 6.81 -11.00
N THR A 356 4.93 6.90 -11.95
CA THR A 356 5.21 7.41 -13.30
C THR A 356 5.72 8.85 -13.29
N VAL A 357 5.11 9.71 -12.47
CA VAL A 357 5.56 11.10 -12.29
C VAL A 357 7.01 11.13 -11.79
N LEU A 358 7.36 10.30 -10.81
CA LEU A 358 8.74 10.23 -10.29
C LEU A 358 9.72 9.71 -11.35
N ILE A 359 9.37 8.64 -12.08
CA ILE A 359 10.21 8.09 -13.16
C ILE A 359 10.52 9.16 -14.21
N VAL A 360 9.52 9.93 -14.63
CA VAL A 360 9.69 11.00 -15.62
C VAL A 360 10.51 12.16 -15.03
N ALA A 361 10.20 12.61 -13.81
CA ALA A 361 10.87 13.73 -13.15
C ALA A 361 12.37 13.46 -12.94
N PHE A 362 12.71 12.24 -12.55
CA PHE A 362 14.10 11.81 -12.32
C PHE A 362 14.75 11.10 -13.53
N ARG A 363 14.07 11.12 -14.69
CA ARG A 363 14.55 10.53 -15.96
C ARG A 363 14.98 9.06 -15.83
N ALA A 364 14.24 8.29 -15.01
CA ALA A 364 14.54 6.90 -14.68
C ALA A 364 15.96 6.66 -14.11
N ASN A 365 16.58 7.68 -13.50
CA ASN A 365 17.91 7.55 -12.89
C ASN A 365 17.79 6.84 -11.54
N VAL A 366 18.33 5.63 -11.47
CA VAL A 366 18.21 4.74 -10.29
C VAL A 366 18.88 5.35 -9.06
N THR A 367 20.11 5.86 -9.19
CA THR A 367 20.89 6.42 -8.07
C THR A 367 20.18 7.62 -7.43
N SER A 368 19.58 8.49 -8.25
CA SER A 368 18.81 9.64 -7.76
C SER A 368 17.52 9.19 -7.03
N LEU A 369 16.84 8.15 -7.51
CA LEU A 369 15.64 7.61 -6.89
C LEU A 369 15.95 6.88 -5.57
N ILE A 370 17.06 6.11 -5.51
CA ILE A 370 17.50 5.42 -4.27
C ILE A 370 17.85 6.44 -3.18
N GLY A 371 18.38 7.60 -3.53
CA GLY A 371 18.66 8.69 -2.58
C GLY A 371 17.44 9.17 -1.79
N LEU A 372 16.23 9.10 -2.37
CA LEU A 372 15.00 9.47 -1.71
C LEU A 372 14.38 8.33 -0.88
N TYR A 373 14.62 7.08 -1.28
CA TYR A 373 13.91 5.89 -0.84
C TYR A 373 14.15 5.56 0.65
N ALA A 374 15.40 5.55 1.09
CA ALA A 374 15.79 5.04 2.40
C ALA A 374 15.15 5.78 3.59
N ILE A 375 14.91 7.10 3.50
CA ILE A 375 14.37 7.89 4.62
C ILE A 375 12.98 7.40 5.04
N GLY A 376 12.08 7.17 4.08
CA GLY A 376 10.71 6.74 4.36
C GLY A 376 10.66 5.40 5.10
N VAL A 377 11.41 4.43 4.59
CA VAL A 377 11.50 3.09 5.17
C VAL A 377 12.00 3.14 6.61
N PHE A 378 13.13 3.80 6.85
CA PHE A 378 13.75 3.82 8.19
C PHE A 378 12.98 4.64 9.21
N ILE A 379 12.26 5.71 8.81
CA ILE A 379 11.30 6.38 9.70
C ILE A 379 10.20 5.40 10.12
N SER A 380 9.64 4.62 9.20
CA SER A 380 8.60 3.66 9.52
C SER A 380 9.11 2.53 10.42
N PHE A 381 10.33 2.01 10.18
CA PHE A 381 10.98 1.03 11.03
C PHE A 381 11.21 1.55 12.44
N THR A 382 11.74 2.76 12.56
CA THR A 382 11.99 3.41 13.87
C THR A 382 10.72 3.55 14.67
N LEU A 383 9.64 4.03 14.06
CA LEU A 383 8.36 4.21 14.73
C LEU A 383 7.71 2.86 15.11
N SER A 384 7.79 1.86 14.23
CA SER A 384 7.29 0.52 14.50
C SER A 384 8.02 -0.12 15.70
N GLN A 385 9.34 -0.11 15.66
CA GLN A 385 10.16 -0.72 16.71
C GLN A 385 10.06 0.04 18.05
N THR A 386 10.03 1.38 18.01
CA THR A 386 9.78 2.19 19.21
C THR A 386 8.40 1.87 19.81
N GLY A 387 7.38 1.72 18.95
CA GLY A 387 6.04 1.32 19.38
C GLY A 387 6.03 -0.06 20.03
N MET A 388 6.70 -1.04 19.43
CA MET A 388 6.81 -2.39 19.99
C MET A 388 7.61 -2.41 21.30
N ALA A 389 8.73 -1.68 21.38
CA ALA A 389 9.51 -1.56 22.63
C ALA A 389 8.65 -0.99 23.76
N LYS A 390 7.93 0.11 23.50
CA LYS A 390 7.00 0.71 24.48
C LYS A 390 5.90 -0.27 24.90
N ARG A 391 5.32 -1.01 23.94
CA ARG A 391 4.31 -2.05 24.24
C ARG A 391 4.83 -3.08 25.22
N TRP A 392 6.04 -3.63 25.01
CA TRP A 392 6.63 -4.64 25.89
C TRP A 392 6.90 -4.09 27.28
N ILE A 393 7.42 -2.87 27.40
CA ILE A 393 7.67 -2.20 28.69
C ILE A 393 6.35 -1.99 29.44
N THR A 394 5.27 -1.63 28.75
CA THR A 394 3.97 -1.34 29.36
C THR A 394 3.22 -2.62 29.74
N THR A 395 3.21 -3.64 28.84
CA THR A 395 2.42 -4.86 29.03
C THR A 395 3.09 -5.87 29.96
N ARG A 396 4.43 -5.83 30.11
CA ARG A 396 5.26 -6.72 30.95
C ARG A 396 4.93 -8.21 30.84
N SER A 397 4.62 -8.68 29.63
CA SER A 397 4.34 -10.08 29.35
C SER A 397 5.59 -10.97 29.47
N LYS A 398 5.44 -12.30 29.37
CA LYS A 398 6.57 -13.25 29.44
C LYS A 398 7.71 -12.83 28.50
N ASN A 399 8.95 -12.78 29.04
CA ASN A 399 10.17 -12.36 28.34
C ASN A 399 10.14 -10.91 27.78
N TRP A 400 9.33 -10.03 28.38
CA TRP A 400 9.18 -8.65 27.93
C TRP A 400 10.50 -7.89 27.82
N PHE A 401 11.43 -8.12 28.75
CA PHE A 401 12.71 -7.43 28.79
C PHE A 401 13.57 -7.70 27.55
N ILE A 402 13.73 -8.98 27.16
CA ILE A 402 14.48 -9.38 25.96
C ILE A 402 13.79 -8.81 24.70
N LYS A 403 12.46 -8.90 24.66
CA LYS A 403 11.67 -8.37 23.54
C LYS A 403 11.77 -6.85 23.43
N ALA A 404 11.78 -6.15 24.56
CA ALA A 404 11.97 -4.70 24.61
C ALA A 404 13.39 -4.29 24.19
N ILE A 405 14.43 -5.05 24.58
CA ILE A 405 15.81 -4.80 24.15
C ILE A 405 15.94 -4.97 22.62
N ILE A 406 15.44 -6.06 22.06
CA ILE A 406 15.50 -6.29 20.60
C ILE A 406 14.88 -5.11 19.83
N ASN A 407 13.65 -4.72 20.21
CA ASN A 407 12.97 -3.62 19.53
C ASN A 407 13.62 -2.25 19.84
N GLY A 408 14.08 -2.04 21.07
CA GLY A 408 14.77 -0.81 21.48
C GLY A 408 16.09 -0.61 20.75
N THR A 409 16.91 -1.65 20.65
CA THR A 409 18.16 -1.63 19.88
C THR A 409 17.87 -1.35 18.41
N GLY A 410 16.89 -2.05 17.83
CA GLY A 410 16.48 -1.81 16.47
C GLY A 410 15.99 -0.38 16.24
N ALA A 411 15.18 0.18 17.14
CA ALA A 411 14.71 1.56 17.05
C ALA A 411 15.87 2.58 17.07
N ILE A 412 16.87 2.38 17.94
CA ILE A 412 18.05 3.24 18.02
C ILE A 412 18.86 3.16 16.74
N VAL A 413 19.16 1.94 16.27
CA VAL A 413 19.96 1.75 15.05
C VAL A 413 19.25 2.34 13.83
N THR A 414 17.95 2.07 13.66
CA THR A 414 17.19 2.62 12.53
C THR A 414 17.06 4.15 12.62
N ALA A 415 16.93 4.74 13.82
CA ALA A 415 16.94 6.20 14.00
C ALA A 415 18.28 6.81 13.61
N ILE A 416 19.40 6.18 13.97
CA ILE A 416 20.74 6.60 13.55
C ILE A 416 20.85 6.54 12.03
N VAL A 417 20.34 5.48 11.39
CA VAL A 417 20.32 5.35 9.93
C VAL A 417 19.52 6.50 9.29
N VAL A 418 18.35 6.87 9.82
CA VAL A 418 17.57 8.03 9.32
C VAL A 418 18.41 9.31 9.33
N ILE A 419 19.15 9.57 10.42
CA ILE A 419 19.99 10.74 10.54
C ILE A 419 21.14 10.69 9.52
N ILE A 420 21.81 9.55 9.39
CA ILE A 420 22.91 9.34 8.43
C ILE A 420 22.42 9.57 7.00
N VAL A 421 21.30 8.93 6.61
CA VAL A 421 20.71 9.09 5.28
C VAL A 421 20.30 10.54 5.05
N GLY A 422 19.64 11.17 6.03
CA GLY A 422 19.24 12.57 5.96
C GLY A 422 20.40 13.52 5.69
N ILE A 423 21.55 13.31 6.34
CA ILE A 423 22.74 14.14 6.15
C ILE A 423 23.45 13.81 4.84
N THR A 424 23.71 12.53 4.58
CA THR A 424 24.55 12.10 3.45
C THR A 424 23.85 12.27 2.10
N LYS A 425 22.53 12.07 2.06
CA LYS A 425 21.72 12.15 0.84
C LYS A 425 20.96 13.46 0.67
N PHE A 426 21.14 14.43 1.57
CA PHE A 426 20.43 15.70 1.52
C PHE A 426 20.54 16.38 0.15
N ARG A 427 21.77 16.50 -0.37
CA ARG A 427 22.05 17.11 -1.68
C ARG A 427 21.61 16.25 -2.87
N GLU A 428 21.44 14.94 -2.66
CA GLU A 428 21.04 13.99 -3.70
C GLU A 428 19.50 13.88 -3.83
N GLY A 429 18.73 14.69 -3.05
CA GLY A 429 17.26 14.76 -3.14
C GLY A 429 16.51 14.35 -1.89
N ALA A 430 17.17 13.82 -0.86
CA ALA A 430 16.54 13.41 0.40
C ALA A 430 15.72 14.53 1.08
N TRP A 431 16.08 15.81 0.85
CA TRP A 431 15.33 16.98 1.33
C TRP A 431 13.88 16.99 0.84
N ILE A 432 13.61 16.43 -0.37
CA ILE A 432 12.25 16.35 -0.91
C ILE A 432 11.37 15.49 0.01
N VAL A 433 11.87 14.33 0.42
CA VAL A 433 11.14 13.42 1.30
C VAL A 433 10.95 14.02 2.70
N ILE A 434 11.97 14.73 3.21
CA ILE A 434 11.91 15.46 4.48
C ILE A 434 10.80 16.53 4.47
N ILE A 435 10.50 17.13 3.32
CA ILE A 435 9.40 18.10 3.17
C ILE A 435 8.08 17.39 2.88
N VAL A 436 8.07 16.38 2.00
CA VAL A 436 6.84 15.70 1.56
C VAL A 436 6.16 14.96 2.70
N ILE A 437 6.91 14.29 3.59
CA ILE A 437 6.31 13.57 4.73
C ILE A 437 5.52 14.53 5.65
N PRO A 438 6.06 15.64 6.18
CA PRO A 438 5.28 16.60 6.96
C PRO A 438 4.07 17.18 6.23
N VAL A 439 4.19 17.48 4.93
CA VAL A 439 3.07 17.96 4.11
C VAL A 439 1.96 16.92 4.03
N LEU A 440 2.29 15.65 3.79
CA LEU A 440 1.34 14.55 3.78
C LEU A 440 0.69 14.37 5.16
N VAL A 441 1.46 14.41 6.24
CA VAL A 441 0.96 14.33 7.61
C VAL A 441 -0.05 15.46 7.89
N PHE A 442 0.30 16.70 7.56
CA PHE A 442 -0.59 17.84 7.71
C PHE A 442 -1.90 17.65 6.92
N MET A 443 -1.81 17.21 5.67
CA MET A 443 -2.98 16.93 4.82
C MET A 443 -3.86 15.82 5.43
N MET A 444 -3.26 14.72 5.90
CA MET A 444 -3.96 13.60 6.52
C MET A 444 -4.68 14.01 7.81
N LEU A 445 -4.02 14.81 8.67
CA LEU A 445 -4.64 15.33 9.89
C LEU A 445 -5.79 16.28 9.59
N LYS A 446 -5.66 17.14 8.57
CA LYS A 446 -6.73 18.04 8.12
C LYS A 446 -7.94 17.28 7.56
N ILE A 447 -7.70 16.20 6.80
CA ILE A 447 -8.76 15.28 6.34
C ILE A 447 -9.47 14.65 7.54
N ASN A 448 -8.72 14.16 8.53
CA ASN A 448 -9.29 13.53 9.72
C ASN A 448 -10.13 14.52 10.54
N LYS A 449 -9.63 15.75 10.75
CA LYS A 449 -10.39 16.83 11.42
C LYS A 449 -11.72 17.07 10.70
N HIS A 450 -11.69 17.20 9.37
CA HIS A 450 -12.90 17.39 8.56
C HIS A 450 -13.89 16.24 8.70
N TYR A 451 -13.44 14.98 8.57
CA TYR A 451 -14.33 13.81 8.70
C TYR A 451 -14.95 13.68 10.10
N ARG A 452 -14.20 14.03 11.16
CA ARG A 452 -14.75 14.06 12.53
C ARG A 452 -15.83 15.13 12.66
N ALA A 453 -15.58 16.34 12.14
CA ALA A 453 -16.56 17.42 12.16
C ALA A 453 -17.85 17.02 11.42
N VAL A 454 -17.72 16.37 10.24
CA VAL A 454 -18.87 15.82 9.50
C VAL A 454 -19.60 14.74 10.31
N ALA A 455 -18.86 13.84 10.94
CA ALA A 455 -19.46 12.76 11.73
C ALA A 455 -20.26 13.28 12.92
N VAL A 456 -19.75 14.31 13.62
CA VAL A 456 -20.48 14.99 14.72
C VAL A 456 -21.77 15.64 14.21
N GLN A 457 -21.71 16.32 13.06
CA GLN A 457 -22.89 16.99 12.48
C GLN A 457 -23.95 15.99 11.98
N LEU A 458 -23.54 14.80 11.55
CA LEU A 458 -24.46 13.75 11.07
C LEU A 458 -24.94 12.82 12.17
N ARG A 459 -24.40 12.91 13.37
CA ARG A 459 -24.77 12.04 14.50
C ARG A 459 -26.18 12.38 14.95
N VAL A 460 -27.01 11.35 15.12
CA VAL A 460 -28.34 11.46 15.71
C VAL A 460 -28.23 10.96 17.14
N SER A 461 -28.69 11.75 18.10
CA SER A 461 -28.73 11.32 19.50
C SER A 461 -29.82 10.25 19.71
N PRO A 462 -29.71 9.37 20.70
CA PRO A 462 -30.80 8.44 21.04
C PRO A 462 -32.11 9.17 21.40
N GLU A 463 -32.01 10.35 21.99
CA GLU A 463 -33.15 11.21 22.35
C GLU A 463 -33.84 11.75 21.10
N ASP A 464 -33.07 12.22 20.10
CA ASP A 464 -33.63 12.64 18.81
C ASP A 464 -34.38 11.50 18.11
N LEU A 465 -33.89 10.25 18.24
CA LEU A 465 -34.53 9.07 17.62
C LEU A 465 -35.91 8.79 18.23
N GLN A 466 -36.06 8.97 19.54
CA GLN A 466 -37.32 8.75 20.24
C GLN A 466 -38.37 9.87 19.96
N CYS A 467 -37.92 11.09 19.70
CA CYS A 467 -38.80 12.24 19.45
C CYS A 467 -39.29 12.35 18.00
N ILE A 468 -38.77 11.50 17.08
CA ILE A 468 -39.14 11.57 15.66
C ILE A 468 -40.48 10.88 15.44
N LYS A 469 -41.58 11.66 15.48
CA LYS A 469 -42.89 11.19 14.99
C LYS A 469 -43.00 11.53 13.50
N ILE A 470 -43.21 10.48 12.69
CA ILE A 470 -43.50 10.63 11.26
C ILE A 470 -45.01 10.47 11.11
N SER A 471 -45.71 11.59 10.80
CA SER A 471 -47.16 11.64 10.71
C SER A 471 -47.69 11.04 9.40
N GLU A 472 -48.88 10.45 9.47
CA GLU A 472 -49.62 9.81 8.39
C GLU A 472 -50.38 10.83 7.52
N ASN A 473 -50.20 10.81 6.20
CA ASN A 473 -51.11 11.49 5.25
C ASN A 473 -51.09 10.81 3.86
N HIS A 474 -52.24 10.82 3.19
CA HIS A 474 -52.56 10.03 2.00
C HIS A 474 -52.30 10.76 0.66
N TYR A 475 -51.33 10.32 -0.14
CA TYR A 475 -51.12 10.77 -1.53
C TYR A 475 -50.65 9.66 -2.47
N ARG A 476 -51.01 9.75 -3.74
CA ARG A 476 -50.71 8.75 -4.77
C ARG A 476 -49.25 8.75 -5.25
N ASN A 477 -48.37 9.60 -4.75
CA ASN A 477 -46.97 9.57 -5.08
C ASN A 477 -46.27 8.47 -4.29
N ARG A 478 -45.55 7.62 -4.97
CA ARG A 478 -44.71 6.61 -4.35
C ARG A 478 -43.30 7.16 -4.19
N VAL A 479 -42.80 7.14 -2.98
CA VAL A 479 -41.50 7.73 -2.67
C VAL A 479 -40.54 6.66 -2.18
N ILE A 480 -39.34 6.66 -2.75
CA ILE A 480 -38.23 5.82 -2.29
C ILE A 480 -37.12 6.72 -1.77
N VAL A 481 -36.63 6.42 -0.58
CA VAL A 481 -35.50 7.11 0.01
C VAL A 481 -34.34 6.13 0.14
N PRO A 482 -33.35 6.15 -0.79
CA PRO A 482 -32.16 5.34 -0.64
C PRO A 482 -31.33 5.84 0.55
N ILE A 483 -31.07 4.96 1.53
CA ILE A 483 -30.30 5.27 2.73
C ILE A 483 -29.08 4.36 2.82
N GLU A 484 -27.92 4.93 3.01
CA GLU A 484 -26.67 4.20 3.25
C GLU A 484 -26.46 3.95 4.76
N SER A 485 -26.91 4.88 5.58
CA SER A 485 -26.81 4.83 7.05
C SER A 485 -27.91 5.71 7.68
N ILE A 486 -28.23 5.44 8.95
CA ILE A 486 -29.14 6.27 9.71
C ILE A 486 -28.36 7.47 10.28
N ASN A 487 -28.63 8.64 9.73
CA ASN A 487 -28.03 9.91 10.12
C ASN A 487 -29.02 11.08 9.93
N LYS A 488 -28.65 12.28 10.36
CA LYS A 488 -29.52 13.48 10.25
C LYS A 488 -30.01 13.75 8.83
N ALA A 489 -29.19 13.46 7.81
CA ALA A 489 -29.60 13.68 6.41
C ALA A 489 -30.65 12.65 5.95
N SER A 490 -30.46 11.36 6.29
CA SER A 490 -31.43 10.31 5.95
C SER A 490 -32.78 10.52 6.68
N ILE A 491 -32.76 10.89 7.95
CA ILE A 491 -33.96 11.18 8.73
C ILE A 491 -34.69 12.39 8.15
N ARG A 492 -33.96 13.46 7.80
CA ARG A 492 -34.55 14.65 7.18
C ARG A 492 -35.19 14.31 5.83
N ALA A 493 -34.56 13.44 5.04
CA ALA A 493 -35.13 12.97 3.78
C ALA A 493 -36.38 12.12 3.98
N LEU A 494 -36.41 11.21 4.98
CA LEU A 494 -37.60 10.43 5.32
C LEU A 494 -38.76 11.30 5.80
N ARG A 495 -38.47 12.29 6.66
CA ARG A 495 -39.48 13.27 7.09
C ARG A 495 -40.07 14.02 5.89
N TYR A 496 -39.22 14.53 5.00
CA TYR A 496 -39.68 15.22 3.80
C TYR A 496 -40.45 14.27 2.87
N ALA A 497 -40.00 13.04 2.69
CA ALA A 497 -40.70 12.05 1.89
C ALA A 497 -42.14 11.86 2.37
N ARG A 498 -42.36 11.82 3.68
CA ARG A 498 -43.68 11.65 4.29
C ARG A 498 -44.61 12.86 4.09
N THR A 499 -44.07 14.04 3.86
CA THR A 499 -44.91 15.25 3.55
C THR A 499 -45.47 15.21 2.14
N ILE A 500 -44.90 14.44 1.22
CA ILE A 500 -45.32 14.41 -0.19
C ILE A 500 -45.98 13.10 -0.60
N SER A 501 -45.89 12.04 0.21
CA SER A 501 -46.55 10.75 -0.06
C SER A 501 -46.79 9.95 1.21
N GLU A 502 -47.89 9.16 1.19
CA GLU A 502 -48.18 8.13 2.17
C GLU A 502 -47.36 6.86 1.91
N HIS A 503 -47.10 6.59 0.64
CA HIS A 503 -46.37 5.39 0.21
C HIS A 503 -44.89 5.72 0.13
N VAL A 504 -44.21 5.74 1.28
CA VAL A 504 -42.78 5.96 1.40
C VAL A 504 -42.08 4.66 1.75
N ILE A 505 -40.98 4.36 1.08
CA ILE A 505 -40.11 3.21 1.35
C ILE A 505 -38.70 3.70 1.59
N ALA A 506 -38.09 3.31 2.71
CA ALA A 506 -36.66 3.41 2.93
C ALA A 506 -35.98 2.23 2.23
N PHE A 507 -35.00 2.50 1.41
CA PHE A 507 -34.33 1.48 0.61
C PHE A 507 -32.84 1.45 0.90
N ASN A 508 -32.32 0.29 1.29
CA ASN A 508 -30.90 0.10 1.53
C ASN A 508 -30.33 -1.00 0.62
N VAL A 509 -29.12 -0.77 0.14
CA VAL A 509 -28.33 -1.79 -0.57
C VAL A 509 -27.13 -2.13 0.28
N SER A 510 -27.18 -3.30 0.91
CA SER A 510 -26.09 -3.83 1.73
C SER A 510 -25.17 -4.73 0.91
N ILE A 511 -23.88 -4.71 1.26
CA ILE A 511 -22.85 -5.51 0.59
C ILE A 511 -22.86 -6.95 1.14
N ASP A 512 -23.14 -7.09 2.44
CA ASP A 512 -23.20 -8.34 3.17
C ASP A 512 -24.39 -8.37 4.15
N GLU A 513 -24.67 -9.54 4.70
CA GLU A 513 -25.78 -9.75 5.64
C GLU A 513 -25.57 -8.99 6.97
N GLU A 514 -24.31 -8.92 7.45
CA GLU A 514 -24.00 -8.26 8.72
C GLU A 514 -24.30 -6.75 8.66
N SER A 515 -23.91 -6.10 7.57
CA SER A 515 -24.22 -4.67 7.33
C SER A 515 -25.74 -4.44 7.19
N GLY A 516 -26.44 -5.39 6.56
CA GLY A 516 -27.89 -5.35 6.43
C GLY A 516 -28.61 -5.46 7.77
N GLU A 517 -28.18 -6.37 8.64
CA GLU A 517 -28.76 -6.52 9.98
C GLU A 517 -28.45 -5.33 10.90
N LYS A 518 -27.26 -4.75 10.79
CA LYS A 518 -26.91 -3.52 11.54
C LYS A 518 -27.82 -2.35 11.18
N ILE A 519 -28.13 -2.16 9.92
CA ILE A 519 -29.00 -1.06 9.51
C ILE A 519 -30.44 -1.33 9.91
N LYS A 520 -30.95 -2.58 9.82
CA LYS A 520 -32.30 -2.96 10.28
C LYS A 520 -32.48 -2.68 11.77
N LYS A 521 -31.52 -3.13 12.62
CA LYS A 521 -31.55 -2.88 14.06
C LYS A 521 -31.61 -1.39 14.38
N ARG A 522 -30.76 -0.60 13.71
CA ARG A 522 -30.73 0.83 13.93
C ARG A 522 -31.94 1.56 13.39
N TYR A 523 -32.52 1.08 12.29
CA TYR A 523 -33.75 1.63 11.72
C TYR A 523 -34.96 1.37 12.61
N ALA A 524 -35.04 0.19 13.23
CA ALA A 524 -36.11 -0.16 14.17
C ALA A 524 -36.18 0.83 15.37
N MET A 525 -35.05 1.44 15.76
CA MET A 525 -35.04 2.45 16.83
C MET A 525 -35.73 3.78 16.43
N LEU A 526 -35.99 4.01 15.13
CA LEU A 526 -36.70 5.22 14.67
C LEU A 526 -38.18 5.18 14.98
N ASN A 527 -38.71 4.03 15.33
CA ASN A 527 -40.14 3.80 15.63
C ASN A 527 -41.08 4.46 14.60
N THR A 528 -40.81 4.21 13.32
CA THR A 528 -41.52 4.78 12.17
C THR A 528 -42.32 3.72 11.45
N ASP A 529 -43.44 4.13 10.84
CA ASP A 529 -44.31 3.32 9.98
C ASP A 529 -43.77 3.12 8.56
N ILE A 530 -42.66 3.81 8.20
CA ILE A 530 -42.02 3.68 6.89
C ILE A 530 -41.29 2.34 6.83
N PRO A 531 -41.62 1.45 5.89
CA PRO A 531 -40.95 0.17 5.77
C PRO A 531 -39.50 0.36 5.25
N LEU A 532 -38.56 -0.41 5.82
CA LEU A 532 -37.21 -0.53 5.34
C LEU A 532 -37.05 -1.78 4.49
N ILE A 533 -36.66 -1.62 3.24
CA ILE A 533 -36.29 -2.72 2.36
C ILE A 533 -34.77 -2.77 2.21
N VAL A 534 -34.19 -3.93 2.54
CA VAL A 534 -32.76 -4.17 2.40
C VAL A 534 -32.54 -5.20 1.30
N LYS A 535 -31.85 -4.79 0.23
CA LYS A 535 -31.45 -5.69 -0.85
C LYS A 535 -29.94 -5.92 -0.79
N TYR A 536 -29.49 -7.12 -1.09
CA TYR A 536 -28.08 -7.48 -1.06
C TYR A 536 -27.47 -7.36 -2.46
N SER A 537 -26.34 -6.65 -2.56
CA SER A 537 -25.60 -6.51 -3.79
C SER A 537 -24.16 -7.01 -3.62
N PRO A 538 -23.90 -8.30 -3.89
CA PRO A 538 -22.57 -8.87 -3.76
C PRO A 538 -21.55 -8.23 -4.72
N PHE A 539 -22.02 -7.50 -5.73
CA PHE A 539 -21.20 -6.78 -6.70
C PHE A 539 -21.05 -5.29 -6.39
N ARG A 540 -21.52 -4.83 -5.22
CA ARG A 540 -21.41 -3.42 -4.75
C ARG A 540 -22.07 -2.40 -5.68
N ARG A 541 -23.09 -2.81 -6.42
CA ARG A 541 -23.89 -1.94 -7.29
C ARG A 541 -25.10 -1.47 -6.53
N ILE A 542 -25.29 -0.17 -6.41
CA ILE A 542 -26.41 0.43 -5.67
C ILE A 542 -27.62 0.63 -6.56
N VAL A 543 -27.41 1.07 -7.80
CA VAL A 543 -28.50 1.49 -8.70
C VAL A 543 -29.25 0.30 -9.29
N GLU A 544 -28.54 -0.78 -9.66
CA GLU A 544 -29.18 -1.95 -10.28
C GLU A 544 -30.21 -2.64 -9.37
N PRO A 545 -29.93 -2.89 -8.06
CA PRO A 545 -30.94 -3.40 -7.14
C PRO A 545 -32.12 -2.45 -6.92
N LEU A 546 -31.86 -1.13 -6.89
CA LEU A 546 -32.91 -0.12 -6.77
C LEU A 546 -33.84 -0.12 -7.98
N LEU A 547 -33.31 -0.14 -9.18
CA LEU A 547 -34.09 -0.19 -10.41
C LEU A 547 -34.88 -1.51 -10.54
N LYS A 548 -34.25 -2.65 -10.22
CA LYS A 548 -34.94 -3.94 -10.19
C LYS A 548 -36.07 -3.98 -9.18
N PHE A 549 -35.89 -3.31 -8.03
CA PHE A 549 -36.95 -3.20 -7.04
C PHE A 549 -38.11 -2.33 -7.54
N ILE A 550 -37.83 -1.19 -8.17
CA ILE A 550 -38.83 -0.30 -8.76
C ILE A 550 -39.66 -1.04 -9.83
N GLU A 551 -39.04 -1.91 -10.60
CA GLU A 551 -39.67 -2.69 -11.66
C GLU A 551 -40.32 -4.00 -11.15
N SER A 552 -40.15 -4.35 -9.89
CA SER A 552 -40.65 -5.60 -9.33
C SER A 552 -42.14 -5.52 -8.90
N GLU A 553 -42.81 -6.66 -8.89
CA GLU A 553 -44.18 -6.79 -8.35
C GLU A 553 -44.25 -6.42 -6.86
N GLU A 554 -43.16 -6.60 -6.11
CA GLU A 554 -43.02 -6.25 -4.69
C GLU A 554 -43.27 -4.74 -4.46
N TYR A 555 -42.88 -3.89 -5.39
CA TYR A 555 -43.11 -2.44 -5.33
C TYR A 555 -44.54 -2.07 -5.74
N ASN A 556 -45.25 -2.97 -6.43
CA ASN A 556 -46.64 -2.82 -6.87
C ASN A 556 -46.87 -1.50 -7.63
N TYR A 557 -45.98 -1.18 -8.57
CA TYR A 557 -46.07 -0.02 -9.44
C TYR A 557 -47.23 -0.19 -10.39
N LYS A 558 -48.09 0.81 -10.48
CA LYS A 558 -49.19 0.84 -11.46
C LYS A 558 -48.84 1.83 -12.56
N LYS A 559 -49.20 1.49 -13.81
CA LYS A 559 -48.97 2.35 -14.96
C LYS A 559 -49.69 3.70 -14.73
N GLY A 560 -48.92 4.80 -14.59
CA GLY A 560 -49.41 6.12 -14.25
C GLY A 560 -48.96 6.67 -12.88
N ASP A 561 -48.39 5.85 -12.02
CA ASP A 561 -47.80 6.31 -10.77
C ASP A 561 -46.47 7.06 -11.08
N MET A 562 -46.23 8.14 -10.34
CA MET A 562 -44.91 8.82 -10.35
C MET A 562 -44.08 8.28 -9.19
N ILE A 563 -42.83 7.92 -9.47
CA ILE A 563 -41.91 7.42 -8.47
C ILE A 563 -40.92 8.54 -8.14
N THR A 564 -40.95 9.02 -6.90
CA THR A 564 -40.00 10.03 -6.45
C THR A 564 -38.90 9.37 -5.64
N VAL A 565 -37.66 9.42 -6.14
CA VAL A 565 -36.48 8.97 -5.40
C VAL A 565 -35.83 10.18 -4.73
N ILE A 566 -35.90 10.23 -3.40
CA ILE A 566 -35.31 11.33 -2.62
C ILE A 566 -33.95 10.92 -2.12
N LEU A 567 -32.92 11.59 -2.64
CA LEU A 567 -31.53 11.34 -2.29
C LEU A 567 -31.10 12.23 -1.11
N PRO A 568 -30.81 11.65 0.06
CA PRO A 568 -30.21 12.41 1.18
C PRO A 568 -28.83 12.93 0.78
N GLN A 569 -28.59 14.21 0.99
CA GLN A 569 -27.30 14.85 0.71
C GLN A 569 -26.88 15.77 1.85
N PHE A 570 -25.62 15.71 2.24
CA PHE A 570 -25.01 16.79 2.99
C PHE A 570 -24.21 17.70 2.05
N VAL A 571 -24.28 19.00 2.33
CA VAL A 571 -23.64 20.06 1.55
C VAL A 571 -22.56 20.69 2.41
N VAL A 572 -21.32 20.60 1.96
CA VAL A 572 -20.17 21.22 2.62
C VAL A 572 -19.95 22.62 2.08
N ARG A 573 -19.56 23.57 2.94
CA ARG A 573 -19.40 24.98 2.58
C ARG A 573 -18.19 25.21 1.66
N LYS A 574 -17.04 24.57 1.96
CA LYS A 574 -15.81 24.74 1.17
C LYS A 574 -15.79 23.80 -0.03
N ARG A 575 -15.58 24.32 -1.25
CA ARG A 575 -15.62 23.55 -2.51
C ARG A 575 -14.66 22.36 -2.55
N TRP A 576 -13.47 22.48 -1.96
CA TRP A 576 -12.49 21.40 -1.95
C TRP A 576 -12.89 20.21 -1.05
N HIS A 577 -13.71 20.41 -0.02
CA HIS A 577 -14.25 19.34 0.80
C HIS A 577 -15.13 18.39 -0.01
N ASN A 578 -15.76 18.84 -1.10
CA ASN A 578 -16.54 17.97 -1.99
C ASN A 578 -15.70 16.85 -2.65
N ILE A 579 -14.39 17.03 -2.76
CA ILE A 579 -13.48 16.01 -3.32
C ILE A 579 -13.31 14.85 -2.34
N LEU A 580 -13.39 15.13 -1.03
CA LEU A 580 -13.22 14.15 0.04
C LEU A 580 -14.43 13.24 0.23
N HIS A 581 -15.61 13.71 -0.21
CA HIS A 581 -16.85 12.99 -0.04
C HIS A 581 -17.22 12.15 -1.26
N ASN A 582 -17.88 11.01 -0.97
CA ASN A 582 -18.28 10.06 -1.99
C ASN A 582 -19.35 10.66 -2.93
N LYS A 583 -19.07 10.67 -4.22
CA LYS A 583 -20.01 11.12 -5.27
C LYS A 583 -21.04 10.05 -5.66
N THR A 584 -21.32 9.07 -4.81
CA THR A 584 -22.30 7.99 -5.09
C THR A 584 -23.65 8.55 -5.51
N ARG A 585 -24.08 9.67 -4.91
CA ARG A 585 -25.32 10.34 -5.28
C ARG A 585 -25.34 10.75 -6.76
N VAL A 586 -24.28 11.42 -7.23
CA VAL A 586 -24.22 11.90 -8.62
C VAL A 586 -24.34 10.71 -9.60
N TYR A 587 -23.76 9.57 -9.24
CA TYR A 587 -23.89 8.36 -10.03
C TYR A 587 -25.33 7.81 -10.00
N ILE A 588 -25.94 7.74 -8.81
CA ILE A 588 -27.33 7.29 -8.64
C ILE A 588 -28.28 8.21 -9.43
N GLU A 589 -28.17 9.52 -9.24
CA GLU A 589 -28.98 10.52 -9.93
C GLU A 589 -28.86 10.39 -11.45
N LYS A 590 -27.63 10.30 -11.98
CA LYS A 590 -27.38 10.16 -13.42
C LYS A 590 -27.97 8.87 -14.01
N GLU A 591 -27.96 7.76 -13.26
CA GLU A 591 -28.55 6.51 -13.73
C GLU A 591 -30.09 6.54 -13.64
N LEU A 592 -30.65 7.06 -12.54
CA LEU A 592 -32.10 7.17 -12.35
C LEU A 592 -32.77 8.10 -13.37
N LEU A 593 -32.12 9.21 -13.71
CA LEU A 593 -32.63 10.17 -14.71
C LEU A 593 -32.75 9.61 -16.13
N LYS A 594 -32.25 8.39 -16.39
CA LYS A 594 -32.49 7.69 -17.66
C LYS A 594 -33.88 7.06 -17.77
N HIS A 595 -34.61 6.99 -16.68
CA HIS A 595 -35.93 6.36 -16.58
C HIS A 595 -37.03 7.43 -16.52
N LYS A 596 -37.94 7.45 -17.49
CA LYS A 596 -38.95 8.52 -17.70
C LYS A 596 -39.94 8.68 -16.54
N HIS A 597 -40.12 7.66 -15.72
CA HIS A 597 -41.13 7.66 -14.62
C HIS A 597 -40.53 7.93 -13.25
N ILE A 598 -39.23 8.22 -13.17
CA ILE A 598 -38.53 8.46 -11.92
C ILE A 598 -38.21 9.96 -11.79
N VAL A 599 -38.76 10.56 -10.75
CA VAL A 599 -38.38 11.91 -10.31
C VAL A 599 -37.28 11.76 -9.26
N VAL A 600 -36.17 12.46 -9.46
CA VAL A 600 -35.09 12.49 -8.47
C VAL A 600 -35.16 13.82 -7.73
N ALA A 601 -35.43 13.76 -6.45
CA ALA A 601 -35.37 14.91 -5.55
C ALA A 601 -34.14 14.80 -4.64
N THR A 602 -33.56 15.90 -4.27
CA THR A 602 -32.41 15.94 -3.36
C THR A 602 -32.80 16.66 -2.08
N MET A 603 -32.59 16.02 -0.93
CA MET A 603 -32.81 16.65 0.37
C MET A 603 -31.47 17.08 0.97
N PRO A 604 -31.11 18.37 0.93
CA PRO A 604 -29.83 18.83 1.44
C PRO A 604 -29.82 18.99 2.95
N LEU A 605 -28.71 18.59 3.59
CA LEU A 605 -28.33 18.95 4.95
C LEU A 605 -27.07 19.80 4.87
N GLN A 606 -27.15 21.08 5.19
CA GLN A 606 -25.99 21.96 5.26
C GLN A 606 -25.16 21.63 6.49
N LEU A 607 -23.85 21.45 6.29
CA LEU A 607 -22.89 21.24 7.37
C LEU A 607 -22.24 22.58 7.74
N HIS A 608 -21.99 22.78 9.04
CA HIS A 608 -21.22 23.92 9.54
C HIS A 608 -19.72 23.76 9.26
N ASP A 609 -18.97 24.84 9.35
CA ASP A 609 -17.52 24.78 9.20
C ASP A 609 -16.88 23.99 10.35
N ASP A 610 -15.74 23.35 10.06
CA ASP A 610 -15.03 22.49 11.01
C ASP A 610 -14.59 23.29 12.26
N ASP A 611 -14.26 24.57 12.07
CA ASP A 611 -13.81 25.47 13.13
C ASP A 611 -14.95 25.84 14.13
N ASP A 612 -16.20 25.97 13.63
CA ASP A 612 -17.37 26.28 14.48
C ASP A 612 -17.76 25.12 15.41
N ILE A 613 -17.32 23.89 15.10
CA ILE A 613 -17.68 22.68 15.86
C ILE A 613 -16.65 22.38 16.95
N GLU A 614 -15.37 22.67 16.75
CA GLU A 614 -14.37 22.57 17.80
C GLU A 614 -14.70 23.47 19.00
N ASP A 615 -15.22 24.67 18.73
CA ASP A 615 -15.63 25.62 19.79
C ASP A 615 -16.88 25.15 20.54
N LYS A 616 -17.80 24.44 19.87
CA LYS A 616 -18.97 23.84 20.55
C LYS A 616 -18.59 22.60 21.37
N CYS A 617 -17.76 21.71 20.85
CA CYS A 617 -17.31 20.52 21.59
C CYS A 617 -16.45 20.87 22.83
N LYS A 618 -15.75 22.02 22.81
CA LYS A 618 -14.99 22.51 23.99
C LYS A 618 -15.89 23.15 25.05
N LYS A 619 -17.11 23.58 24.70
CA LYS A 619 -18.09 24.14 25.65
C LYS A 619 -19.02 23.09 26.26
N GLU A 620 -19.07 21.88 25.68
CA GLU A 620 -19.89 20.75 26.17
C GLU A 620 -19.05 19.70 26.95
N GLN A 621 -17.73 19.89 27.09
CA GLN A 621 -16.83 19.19 28.00
C GLN A 621 -16.54 20.03 29.25
#